data_fbfd22ac3ccc8dce5d4cb4219145f193
#
_entry.id   fbfd22ac3ccc8dce5d4cb4219145f193
#
_cell.length_a   1.000
_cell.length_b   1.000
_cell.length_c   1.000
_cell.angle_alpha   90.00
_cell.angle_beta   90.00
_cell.angle_gamma   90.00
#
_symmetry.space_group_name_H-M   'P 1'
#
loop_
_entity.id
_entity.type
_entity.pdbx_description
1 polymer ?
#
loop_
_entity_poly.entity_id
_entity_poly.type
_entity_poly.pdbx_seq_one_letter_code
_entity_poly.pdbx_strand_id
1 'polypeptide(L)'
;MLLEMRDIRKTFPGVVALNRVNLQVRAGEIHAIVGENGAGKSTLMKVLSGVYPHGSYSGSIVFEGQERQFQDIRNSEHLGIAIIHQELALVPLLSITENVFLGNEPAKRGVIDWMAAHQMTQALLHKVGLKESPDTLITH
;
A
#
# COMPACT_ATOMS: atom_id res chain seq x y z
N MET A 1 -11.99 -4.89 -17.08
CA MET A 1 -10.75 -4.27 -16.62
C MET A 1 -10.84 -4.13 -15.09
N LEU A 2 -9.81 -4.51 -14.33
CA LEU A 2 -9.81 -4.35 -12.87
C LEU A 2 -9.42 -2.93 -12.50
N LEU A 3 -8.32 -2.45 -13.07
CA LEU A 3 -7.75 -1.14 -12.80
C LEU A 3 -7.46 -0.42 -14.12
N GLU A 4 -7.81 0.85 -14.17
CA GLU A 4 -7.38 1.76 -15.22
C GLU A 4 -6.92 3.07 -14.60
N MET A 5 -5.75 3.52 -15.00
CA MET A 5 -5.26 4.87 -14.73
C MET A 5 -5.20 5.59 -16.07
N ARG A 6 -5.89 6.74 -16.16
CA ARG A 6 -6.07 7.46 -17.44
C ARG A 6 -5.46 8.84 -17.34
N ASP A 7 -4.56 9.16 -18.27
CA ASP A 7 -3.91 10.47 -18.40
C ASP A 7 -3.30 11.03 -17.11
N ILE A 8 -2.72 10.15 -16.31
CA ILE A 8 -2.13 10.54 -15.01
C ILE A 8 -0.93 11.46 -15.24
N ARG A 9 -1.03 12.67 -14.71
CA ARG A 9 0.03 13.65 -14.72
C ARG A 9 0.35 14.11 -13.30
N LYS A 10 1.61 14.01 -12.91
CA LYS A 10 2.13 14.45 -11.61
C LYS A 10 3.36 15.31 -11.80
N THR A 11 3.33 16.50 -11.21
CA THR A 11 4.46 17.42 -11.21
C THR A 11 4.94 17.69 -9.81
N PHE A 12 6.24 17.89 -9.68
CA PHE A 12 6.90 18.42 -8.50
C PHE A 12 7.63 19.72 -8.90
N PRO A 13 8.07 20.57 -7.97
CA PRO A 13 8.82 21.77 -8.32
C PRO A 13 9.99 21.44 -9.27
N GLY A 14 9.92 21.98 -10.48
CA GLY A 14 10.94 21.80 -11.51
C GLY A 14 10.95 20.45 -12.25
N VAL A 15 10.07 19.50 -11.91
CA VAL A 15 10.06 18.16 -12.53
C VAL A 15 8.66 17.69 -12.88
N VAL A 16 8.48 17.19 -14.10
CA VAL A 16 7.29 16.44 -14.52
C VAL A 16 7.58 14.95 -14.31
N ALA A 17 7.10 14.39 -13.21
CA ALA A 17 7.36 12.99 -12.85
C ALA A 17 6.49 12.00 -13.63
N LEU A 18 5.25 12.37 -13.93
CA LEU A 18 4.33 11.61 -14.79
C LEU A 18 3.73 12.57 -15.82
N ASN A 19 3.70 12.17 -17.07
CA ASN A 19 3.15 12.98 -18.16
C ASN A 19 2.15 12.17 -18.98
N ARG A 20 0.86 12.27 -18.61
CA ARG A 20 -0.27 11.57 -19.24
C ARG A 20 -0.06 10.05 -19.33
N VAL A 21 0.36 9.45 -18.23
CA VAL A 21 0.60 8.01 -18.15
C VAL A 21 -0.73 7.27 -18.10
N ASN A 22 -0.83 6.22 -18.91
CA ASN A 22 -1.97 5.32 -18.92
C ASN A 22 -1.53 3.92 -18.49
N LEU A 23 -2.32 3.27 -17.64
CA LEU A 23 -2.10 1.91 -17.17
C LEU A 23 -3.43 1.18 -17.16
N GLN A 24 -3.43 -0.07 -17.64
CA GLN A 24 -4.60 -0.94 -17.60
C GLN A 24 -4.18 -2.32 -17.09
N VAL A 25 -4.90 -2.83 -16.09
CA VAL A 25 -4.63 -4.14 -15.48
C VAL A 25 -5.94 -4.93 -15.43
N ARG A 26 -5.88 -6.19 -15.85
CA ARG A 26 -7.02 -7.11 -15.80
C ARG A 26 -7.05 -7.86 -14.46
N ALA A 27 -8.22 -8.36 -14.08
CA ALA A 27 -8.32 -9.26 -12.95
C ALA A 27 -7.47 -10.53 -13.17
N GLY A 28 -6.72 -10.93 -12.13
CA GLY A 28 -5.83 -12.11 -12.19
C GLY A 28 -4.55 -11.91 -13.02
N GLU A 29 -4.28 -10.70 -13.52
CA GLU A 29 -3.09 -10.41 -14.31
C GLU A 29 -1.89 -10.10 -13.40
N ILE A 30 -0.72 -10.64 -13.77
CA ILE A 30 0.58 -10.19 -13.26
C ILE A 30 1.11 -9.15 -14.23
N HIS A 31 1.14 -7.90 -13.83
CA HIS A 31 1.54 -6.77 -14.67
C HIS A 31 2.87 -6.18 -14.19
N ALA A 32 3.87 -6.15 -15.05
CA ALA A 32 5.18 -5.59 -14.77
C ALA A 32 5.33 -4.18 -15.36
N ILE A 33 5.77 -3.23 -14.54
CA ILE A 33 6.13 -1.87 -14.98
C ILE A 33 7.65 -1.77 -15.00
N VAL A 34 8.20 -1.61 -16.18
CA VAL A 34 9.65 -1.58 -16.42
C VAL A 34 10.07 -0.18 -16.87
N GLY A 35 11.27 0.24 -16.48
CA GLY A 35 11.84 1.53 -16.86
C GLY A 35 13.07 1.87 -16.02
N GLU A 36 13.82 2.86 -16.45
CA GLU A 36 15.01 3.36 -15.74
C GLU A 36 14.69 3.94 -14.36
N ASN A 37 15.72 4.11 -13.52
CA ASN A 37 15.57 4.82 -12.26
C ASN A 37 15.16 6.28 -12.53
N GLY A 38 14.16 6.77 -11.79
CA GLY A 38 13.61 8.11 -12.05
C GLY A 38 12.51 8.18 -13.12
N ALA A 39 12.19 7.08 -13.83
CA ALA A 39 11.15 7.07 -14.87
C ALA A 39 9.70 7.24 -14.36
N GLY A 40 9.49 7.48 -13.05
CA GLY A 40 8.17 7.73 -12.47
C GLY A 40 7.41 6.48 -12.00
N LYS A 41 7.98 5.27 -12.07
CA LYS A 41 7.31 4.01 -11.65
C LYS A 41 6.76 4.08 -10.23
N SER A 42 7.61 4.44 -9.26
CA SER A 42 7.21 4.58 -7.86
C SER A 42 6.22 5.73 -7.64
N THR A 43 6.33 6.80 -8.43
CA THR A 43 5.36 7.91 -8.40
C THR A 43 3.98 7.45 -8.85
N LEU A 44 3.89 6.64 -9.91
CA LEU A 44 2.64 6.08 -10.39
C LEU A 44 1.98 5.19 -9.32
N MET A 45 2.76 4.32 -8.67
CA MET A 45 2.26 3.48 -7.57
C MET A 45 1.81 4.31 -6.35
N LYS A 46 2.53 5.38 -6.02
CA LYS A 46 2.14 6.30 -4.94
C LYS A 46 0.85 7.08 -5.26
N VAL A 47 0.58 7.39 -6.53
CA VAL A 47 -0.71 7.93 -6.97
C VAL A 47 -1.81 6.90 -6.78
N LEU A 48 -1.59 5.66 -7.24
CA LEU A 48 -2.56 4.57 -7.12
C LEU A 48 -2.91 4.24 -5.66
N SER A 49 -1.93 4.24 -4.79
CA SER A 49 -2.12 3.90 -3.37
C SER A 49 -2.63 5.05 -2.50
N GLY A 50 -2.85 6.25 -3.05
CA GLY A 50 -3.31 7.41 -2.29
C GLY A 50 -2.24 8.10 -1.45
N VAL A 51 -0.96 7.70 -1.54
CA VAL A 51 0.16 8.45 -0.95
C VAL A 51 0.21 9.88 -1.53
N TYR A 52 -0.07 10.00 -2.82
CA TYR A 52 -0.37 11.28 -3.45
C TYR A 52 -1.89 11.39 -3.60
N PRO A 53 -2.58 12.20 -2.76
CA PRO A 53 -4.03 12.25 -2.73
C PRO A 53 -4.61 12.85 -4.02
N HIS A 54 -5.89 12.54 -4.26
CA HIS A 54 -6.65 13.16 -5.34
C HIS A 54 -6.58 14.68 -5.24
N GLY A 55 -6.42 15.35 -6.38
CA GLY A 55 -6.17 16.80 -6.47
C GLY A 55 -4.68 17.17 -6.47
N SER A 56 -3.78 16.30 -6.04
CA SER A 56 -2.33 16.52 -6.15
C SER A 56 -1.75 16.04 -7.48
N TYR A 57 -2.55 15.45 -8.33
CA TYR A 57 -2.26 15.00 -9.69
C TYR A 57 -3.49 15.24 -10.58
N SER A 58 -3.35 15.14 -11.88
CA SER A 58 -4.48 15.13 -12.83
C SER A 58 -4.60 13.77 -13.51
N GLY A 59 -5.76 13.54 -14.14
CA GLY A 59 -6.16 12.25 -14.68
C GLY A 59 -7.13 11.54 -13.76
N SER A 60 -7.55 10.34 -14.12
CA SER A 60 -8.53 9.56 -13.37
C SER A 60 -8.05 8.14 -13.07
N ILE A 61 -8.51 7.60 -11.95
CA ILE A 61 -8.31 6.19 -11.56
C ILE A 61 -9.68 5.53 -11.58
N VAL A 62 -9.82 4.45 -12.33
CA VAL A 62 -11.02 3.62 -12.36
C VAL A 62 -10.65 2.25 -11.78
N PHE A 63 -11.33 1.84 -10.74
CA PHE A 63 -11.14 0.55 -10.08
C PHE A 63 -12.48 -0.18 -10.01
N GLU A 64 -12.52 -1.42 -10.53
CA GLU A 64 -13.74 -2.22 -10.64
C GLU A 64 -14.88 -1.48 -11.37
N GLY A 65 -14.53 -0.76 -12.44
CA GLY A 65 -15.50 -0.03 -13.27
C GLY A 65 -16.00 1.28 -12.65
N GLN A 66 -15.52 1.69 -11.47
CA GLN A 66 -15.91 2.91 -10.80
C GLN A 66 -14.74 3.88 -10.69
N GLU A 67 -14.97 5.14 -11.00
CA GLU A 67 -13.96 6.18 -10.77
C GLU A 67 -13.75 6.37 -9.27
N ARG A 68 -12.47 6.40 -8.87
CA ARG A 68 -12.04 6.49 -7.48
C ARG A 68 -11.17 7.71 -7.24
N GLN A 69 -11.39 8.35 -6.11
CA GLN A 69 -10.66 9.54 -5.68
C GLN A 69 -10.06 9.26 -4.29
N PHE A 70 -8.86 8.72 -4.26
CA PHE A 70 -8.18 8.40 -3.01
C PHE A 70 -7.66 9.67 -2.34
N GLN A 71 -8.13 9.94 -1.12
CA GLN A 71 -7.67 11.07 -0.31
C GLN A 71 -6.49 10.67 0.58
N ASP A 72 -6.35 9.39 0.87
CA ASP A 72 -5.29 8.81 1.68
C ASP A 72 -5.08 7.33 1.33
N ILE A 73 -4.09 6.71 1.97
CA ILE A 73 -3.75 5.29 1.79
C ILE A 73 -4.89 4.39 2.26
N ARG A 74 -5.61 4.77 3.33
CA ARG A 74 -6.70 3.95 3.88
C ARG A 74 -7.84 3.78 2.89
N ASN A 75 -8.10 4.80 2.06
CA ASN A 75 -9.14 4.71 1.03
C ASN A 75 -8.82 3.65 -0.03
N SER A 76 -7.56 3.51 -0.43
CA SER A 76 -7.15 2.48 -1.38
C SER A 76 -7.11 1.09 -0.74
N GLU A 77 -6.63 0.99 0.51
CA GLU A 77 -6.58 -0.26 1.26
C GLU A 77 -7.96 -0.87 1.51
N HIS A 78 -8.97 -0.05 1.82
CA HIS A 78 -10.37 -0.51 1.97
C HIS A 78 -10.92 -1.15 0.69
N LEU A 79 -10.38 -0.81 -0.47
CA LEU A 79 -10.74 -1.44 -1.74
C LEU A 79 -9.82 -2.63 -2.09
N GLY A 80 -8.90 -3.01 -1.20
CA GLY A 80 -7.98 -4.12 -1.41
C GLY A 80 -6.73 -3.77 -2.21
N ILE A 81 -6.45 -2.47 -2.43
CA ILE A 81 -5.21 -2.02 -3.08
C ILE A 81 -4.15 -1.85 -1.99
N ALA A 82 -3.21 -2.78 -1.92
CA ALA A 82 -2.09 -2.72 -0.98
C ALA A 82 -0.78 -2.38 -1.71
N ILE A 83 0.08 -1.60 -1.07
CA ILE A 83 1.41 -1.29 -1.55
C ILE A 83 2.46 -1.94 -0.67
N ILE A 84 3.43 -2.60 -1.30
CA ILE A 84 4.63 -3.08 -0.61
C ILE A 84 5.74 -2.09 -0.90
N HIS A 85 6.21 -1.41 0.16
CA HIS A 85 7.29 -0.44 0.04
C HIS A 85 8.63 -1.16 -0.18
N GLN A 86 9.53 -0.50 -0.90
CA GLN A 86 10.86 -1.01 -1.22
C GLN A 86 11.75 -1.13 0.03
N GLU A 87 11.57 -0.22 0.98
CA GLU A 87 12.25 -0.23 2.28
C GLU A 87 11.31 -0.81 3.34
N LEU A 88 11.79 -1.82 4.05
CA LEU A 88 11.08 -2.40 5.20
C LEU A 88 11.37 -1.53 6.42
N ALA A 89 10.44 -0.64 6.75
CA ALA A 89 10.53 0.20 7.93
C ALA A 89 10.05 -0.56 9.19
N LEU A 90 10.79 -1.60 9.57
CA LEU A 90 10.53 -2.29 10.84
C LEU A 90 11.02 -1.42 12.00
N VAL A 91 10.25 -1.37 13.08
CA VAL A 91 10.64 -0.70 14.32
C VAL A 91 11.40 -1.71 15.19
N PRO A 92 12.71 -1.50 15.42
CA PRO A 92 13.49 -2.35 16.30
C PRO A 92 12.96 -2.34 17.73
N LEU A 93 13.16 -3.42 18.46
CA LEU A 93 12.72 -3.61 19.84
C LEU A 93 11.20 -3.73 20.05
N LEU A 94 10.41 -3.57 19.03
CA LEU A 94 9.01 -3.99 19.04
C LEU A 94 8.90 -5.45 18.60
N SER A 95 7.87 -6.14 19.11
CA SER A 95 7.55 -7.51 18.70
C SER A 95 7.06 -7.58 17.24
N ILE A 96 7.01 -8.78 16.69
CA ILE A 96 6.40 -9.01 15.38
C ILE A 96 4.95 -8.52 15.38
N THR A 97 4.18 -8.83 16.41
CA THR A 97 2.78 -8.37 16.55
C THR A 97 2.67 -6.85 16.50
N GLU A 98 3.49 -6.15 17.27
CA GLU A 98 3.47 -4.68 17.30
C GLU A 98 3.87 -4.08 15.95
N ASN A 99 4.86 -4.65 15.26
CA ASN A 99 5.25 -4.20 13.92
C ASN A 99 4.15 -4.45 12.87
N VAL A 100 3.47 -5.62 12.92
CA VAL A 100 2.42 -5.97 11.96
C VAL A 100 1.22 -5.04 12.07
N PHE A 101 0.86 -4.64 13.28
CA PHE A 101 -0.33 -3.84 13.55
C PHE A 101 -0.04 -2.38 13.87
N LEU A 102 1.20 -1.92 13.74
CA LEU A 102 1.59 -0.55 14.06
C LEU A 102 0.72 0.49 13.32
N GLY A 103 -0.04 1.29 14.09
CA GLY A 103 -0.96 2.30 13.57
C GLY A 103 -2.28 1.74 13.03
N ASN A 104 -2.51 0.42 13.14
CA ASN A 104 -3.74 -0.26 12.73
C ASN A 104 -4.11 -1.39 13.71
N GLU A 105 -3.88 -1.14 15.00
CA GLU A 105 -4.13 -2.11 16.06
C GLU A 105 -5.61 -2.46 16.16
N PRO A 106 -5.98 -3.75 16.24
CA PRO A 106 -7.35 -4.14 16.50
C PRO A 106 -7.80 -3.59 17.86
N ALA A 107 -8.90 -2.86 17.89
CA ALA A 107 -9.39 -2.21 19.09
C ALA A 107 -10.88 -2.45 19.32
N LYS A 108 -11.28 -2.56 20.59
CA LYS A 108 -12.68 -2.61 21.01
C LYS A 108 -12.97 -1.45 21.95
N ARG A 109 -13.94 -0.60 21.60
CA ARG A 109 -14.33 0.58 22.38
C ARG A 109 -13.17 1.50 22.76
N GLY A 110 -12.20 1.68 21.84
CA GLY A 110 -11.04 2.54 22.03
C GLY A 110 -9.88 1.91 22.83
N VAL A 111 -9.98 0.63 23.20
CA VAL A 111 -8.90 -0.12 23.85
C VAL A 111 -8.35 -1.16 22.89
N ILE A 112 -7.02 -1.22 22.77
CA ILE A 112 -6.34 -2.18 21.89
C ILE A 112 -6.58 -3.60 22.40
N ASP A 113 -7.00 -4.50 21.52
CA ASP A 113 -7.17 -5.93 21.79
C ASP A 113 -5.90 -6.68 21.39
N TRP A 114 -4.91 -6.67 22.28
CA TRP A 114 -3.62 -7.35 22.05
C TRP A 114 -3.76 -8.85 21.86
N MET A 115 -4.76 -9.48 22.48
CA MET A 115 -5.01 -10.91 22.30
C MET A 115 -5.46 -11.20 20.87
N ALA A 116 -6.36 -10.39 20.32
CA ALA A 116 -6.78 -10.50 18.92
C ALA A 116 -5.59 -10.23 17.97
N ALA A 117 -4.79 -9.19 18.23
CA ALA A 117 -3.60 -8.88 17.45
C ALA A 117 -2.62 -10.06 17.42
N HIS A 118 -2.33 -10.66 18.58
CA HIS A 118 -1.44 -11.81 18.69
C HIS A 118 -1.94 -13.02 17.90
N GLN A 119 -3.23 -13.37 18.04
CA GLN A 119 -3.84 -14.48 17.31
C GLN A 119 -3.81 -14.26 15.79
N MET A 120 -4.10 -13.05 15.34
CA MET A 120 -4.02 -12.68 13.92
C MET A 120 -2.58 -12.76 13.40
N THR A 121 -1.60 -12.28 14.17
CA THR A 121 -0.17 -12.37 13.81
C THR A 121 0.25 -13.84 13.69
N GLN A 122 -0.14 -14.70 14.63
CA GLN A 122 0.19 -16.11 14.56
C GLN A 122 -0.37 -16.79 13.30
N ALA A 123 -1.60 -16.46 12.92
CA ALA A 123 -2.19 -16.95 11.68
C ALA A 123 -1.44 -16.46 10.44
N LEU A 124 -1.00 -15.19 10.43
CA LEU A 124 -0.19 -14.63 9.35
C LEU A 124 1.17 -15.30 9.24
N LEU A 125 1.89 -15.48 10.35
CA LEU A 125 3.17 -16.17 10.40
C LEU A 125 3.06 -17.60 9.84
N HIS A 126 2.04 -18.34 10.27
CA HIS A 126 1.77 -19.67 9.73
C HIS A 126 1.49 -19.64 8.22
N LYS A 127 0.72 -18.67 7.74
CA LYS A 127 0.39 -18.52 6.31
C LYS A 127 1.62 -18.28 5.44
N VAL A 128 2.63 -17.55 5.95
CA VAL A 128 3.89 -17.28 5.22
C VAL A 128 5.00 -18.29 5.55
N GLY A 129 4.72 -19.30 6.38
CA GLY A 129 5.66 -20.37 6.72
C GLY A 129 6.75 -19.95 7.72
N LEU A 130 6.57 -18.86 8.46
CA LEU A 130 7.46 -18.46 9.54
C LEU A 130 7.09 -19.20 10.84
N LYS A 131 8.11 -19.62 11.59
CA LYS A 131 7.94 -20.40 12.82
C LYS A 131 8.18 -19.59 14.10
N GLU A 132 8.50 -18.33 13.96
CA GLU A 132 8.74 -17.39 15.05
C GLU A 132 7.47 -17.18 15.89
N SER A 133 7.66 -16.85 17.18
CA SER A 133 6.56 -16.43 18.04
C SER A 133 6.14 -15.01 17.67
N PRO A 134 4.84 -14.68 17.70
CA PRO A 134 4.35 -13.30 17.57
C PRO A 134 5.01 -12.30 18.52
N ASP A 135 5.47 -12.75 19.67
CA ASP A 135 6.14 -11.94 20.70
C ASP A 135 7.64 -11.75 20.48
N THR A 136 8.20 -12.41 19.45
CA THR A 136 9.62 -12.26 19.11
C THR A 136 9.91 -10.81 18.76
N LEU A 137 10.93 -10.24 19.42
CA LEU A 137 11.37 -8.87 19.15
C LEU A 137 12.11 -8.80 17.82
N ILE A 138 11.87 -7.73 17.08
CA ILE A 138 12.66 -7.42 15.90
C ILE A 138 14.01 -6.87 16.36
N THR A 139 15.05 -7.62 16.05
CA THR A 139 16.45 -7.24 16.30
C THR A 139 17.17 -7.08 14.96
N HIS A 140 18.22 -6.28 14.93
CA HIS A 140 19.07 -6.07 13.74
C HIS A 140 19.92 -7.30 13.42
#